data_c5e1390292beb4f19167cbacc0406db8
#
_entry.id   c5e1390292beb4f19167cbacc0406db8
#
_cell.length_a   1.000
_cell.length_b   1.000
_cell.length_c   1.000
_cell.angle_alpha   90.00
_cell.angle_beta   90.00
_cell.angle_gamma   90.00
#
_symmetry.space_group_name_H-M   'P 1'
#
loop_
_entity.id
_entity.type
_entity.pdbx_description
1 polymer ?
#
loop_
_entity_poly.entity_id
_entity_poly.type
_entity_poly.pdbx_seq_one_letter_code
_entity_poly.pdbx_strand_id
1 'polypeptide(L)'
;MADRIPEEAKNFKLLGHDSSAAWGGGSIVEINKGFAYVGAVGSASYNGPEGFTVHDVRDPRNPKKVAEVKSPPGVHSHKLRVVDGDILYVNSERLGGEAGRNARTGLFIFDISKGGEPKQIGFYDLPGTGPHRFGVDNKRKLAMLPNNAPGWNGRVIWTLDIKDPTKPEVLSQWGLPWMKAEGDGDFGAAAPHEEAVTLHGPPTIRGNRMYCAWWGGGISVIDCSDLRNMKLVGHLSWAPPFPGSNHTCWPLGDRPYLICTDEARAKQKYWDAQFMWVIDARKEDKLTPIATFMPDREKYFNRPGRYGAHNILEHLPADGPWKDIVFLTYFNAGLRAVNVSDPFHPKEVGCYVPALDGDRPAVQSNDIGTDEHGRL
;
A
#
# COMPACT_ATOMS: atom_id res chain seq x y z
N MET A 1 -35.98 5.88 0.53
CA MET A 1 -34.76 6.65 0.84
C MET A 1 -33.82 5.68 1.54
N ALA A 2 -32.63 5.43 1.01
CA ALA A 2 -31.66 4.61 1.75
C ALA A 2 -31.28 5.37 3.01
N ASP A 3 -31.23 4.69 4.15
CA ASP A 3 -30.91 5.29 5.42
C ASP A 3 -29.49 5.89 5.38
N ARG A 4 -29.39 7.18 5.72
CA ARG A 4 -28.09 7.84 5.84
C ARG A 4 -27.35 7.26 7.04
N ILE A 5 -26.17 6.67 6.80
CA ILE A 5 -25.27 6.27 7.89
C ILE A 5 -24.43 7.48 8.28
N PRO A 6 -24.52 7.97 9.51
CA PRO A 6 -23.82 9.18 9.94
C PRO A 6 -22.30 8.98 10.00
N GLU A 7 -21.58 10.10 9.94
CA GLU A 7 -20.16 10.16 10.25
C GLU A 7 -19.88 9.72 11.69
N GLU A 8 -18.76 9.05 11.89
CA GLU A 8 -18.25 8.71 13.22
C GLU A 8 -16.85 9.25 13.39
N ALA A 9 -16.61 10.01 14.45
CA ALA A 9 -15.31 10.53 14.80
C ALA A 9 -15.05 10.40 16.30
N LYS A 10 -13.90 9.83 16.66
CA LYS A 10 -13.40 9.75 18.03
C LYS A 10 -11.93 10.13 18.02
N ASN A 11 -11.57 11.19 18.76
CA ASN A 11 -10.23 11.74 18.80
C ASN A 11 -9.65 12.16 17.43
N PHE A 12 -10.52 12.32 16.44
CA PHE A 12 -10.23 12.89 15.13
C PHE A 12 -11.16 14.06 14.86
N LYS A 13 -10.68 15.00 14.07
CA LYS A 13 -11.46 16.12 13.59
C LYS A 13 -11.25 16.29 12.10
N LEU A 14 -12.33 16.16 11.32
CA LEU A 14 -12.30 16.51 9.90
C LEU A 14 -12.01 18.01 9.76
N LEU A 15 -10.98 18.37 8.99
CA LEU A 15 -10.66 19.76 8.69
C LEU A 15 -11.30 20.21 7.37
N GLY A 16 -11.22 19.39 6.34
CA GLY A 16 -11.75 19.67 5.02
C GLY A 16 -11.97 18.39 4.23
N HIS A 17 -12.65 18.52 3.09
CA HIS A 17 -12.97 17.42 2.20
C HIS A 17 -13.04 17.90 0.75
N ASP A 18 -12.47 17.12 -0.16
CA ASP A 18 -12.67 17.27 -1.61
C ASP A 18 -13.10 15.93 -2.20
N SER A 19 -14.19 15.92 -2.91
CA SER A 19 -14.80 14.69 -3.43
C SER A 19 -14.11 14.11 -4.66
N SER A 20 -13.16 14.81 -5.28
CA SER A 20 -12.54 14.42 -6.56
C SER A 20 -13.57 13.95 -7.60
N ALA A 21 -14.70 14.65 -7.71
CA ALA A 21 -15.87 14.23 -8.49
C ALA A 21 -15.49 13.60 -9.84
N ALA A 22 -16.13 12.50 -10.19
CA ALA A 22 -15.96 11.72 -11.42
C ALA A 22 -14.64 10.89 -11.50
N TRP A 23 -13.80 10.84 -10.47
CA TRP A 23 -12.56 10.07 -10.47
C TRP A 23 -12.65 8.72 -9.73
N GLY A 24 -13.82 8.33 -9.22
CA GLY A 24 -14.01 7.07 -8.51
C GLY A 24 -13.33 7.05 -7.13
N GLY A 25 -12.74 5.93 -6.76
CA GLY A 25 -12.11 5.75 -5.44
C GLY A 25 -10.65 6.17 -5.41
N GLY A 26 -10.25 7.00 -4.44
CA GLY A 26 -8.84 7.22 -4.12
C GLY A 26 -8.18 5.93 -3.59
N SER A 27 -6.90 5.71 -3.93
CA SER A 27 -6.15 4.57 -3.46
C SER A 27 -4.96 4.99 -2.61
N ILE A 28 -3.82 5.30 -3.19
CA ILE A 28 -2.64 5.79 -2.47
C ILE A 28 -2.66 7.31 -2.46
N VAL A 29 -2.25 7.91 -1.35
CA VAL A 29 -2.06 9.35 -1.20
C VAL A 29 -0.62 9.66 -0.78
N GLU A 30 0.02 10.58 -1.51
CA GLU A 30 1.30 11.17 -1.14
C GLU A 30 1.12 12.68 -0.98
N ILE A 31 1.62 13.23 0.12
CA ILE A 31 1.56 14.67 0.37
C ILE A 31 2.98 15.24 0.28
N ASN A 32 3.15 16.27 -0.53
CA ASN A 32 4.43 16.93 -0.73
C ASN A 32 4.25 18.41 -0.99
N LYS A 33 4.96 19.25 -0.23
CA LYS A 33 5.00 20.73 -0.40
C LYS A 33 3.60 21.35 -0.50
N GLY A 34 2.65 20.87 0.31
CA GLY A 34 1.27 21.38 0.34
C GLY A 34 0.37 20.90 -0.81
N PHE A 35 0.77 19.86 -1.54
CA PHE A 35 -0.05 19.20 -2.54
C PHE A 35 -0.24 17.73 -2.21
N ALA A 36 -1.47 17.22 -2.33
CA ALA A 36 -1.79 15.81 -2.21
C ALA A 36 -1.97 15.20 -3.60
N TYR A 37 -1.19 14.18 -3.90
CA TYR A 37 -1.27 13.36 -5.11
C TYR A 37 -2.05 12.10 -4.76
N VAL A 38 -3.19 11.90 -5.40
CA VAL A 38 -4.12 10.81 -5.06
C VAL A 38 -4.30 9.88 -6.26
N GLY A 39 -3.76 8.68 -6.16
CA GLY A 39 -3.95 7.64 -7.16
C GLY A 39 -5.39 7.16 -7.20
N ALA A 40 -5.95 6.96 -8.38
CA ALA A 40 -7.33 6.55 -8.58
C ALA A 40 -7.45 5.06 -8.92
N VAL A 41 -8.31 4.35 -8.22
CA VAL A 41 -8.78 3.00 -8.60
C VAL A 41 -10.00 3.19 -9.51
N GLY A 42 -9.74 3.24 -10.82
CA GLY A 42 -10.76 3.57 -11.79
C GLY A 42 -11.60 2.38 -12.25
N SER A 43 -11.30 1.88 -13.45
CA SER A 43 -12.15 0.94 -14.21
C SER A 43 -12.40 -0.40 -13.54
N ALA A 44 -11.45 -0.91 -12.73
CA ALA A 44 -11.58 -2.25 -12.15
C ALA A 44 -12.59 -2.32 -10.99
N SER A 45 -12.88 -1.21 -10.31
CA SER A 45 -13.69 -1.21 -9.09
C SER A 45 -14.78 -0.13 -9.04
N TYR A 46 -14.65 0.98 -9.78
CA TYR A 46 -15.51 2.15 -9.57
C TYR A 46 -15.98 2.88 -10.84
N ASN A 47 -15.78 2.31 -12.02
CA ASN A 47 -16.18 2.91 -13.33
C ASN A 47 -15.63 4.33 -13.58
N GLY A 48 -14.47 4.65 -12.99
CA GLY A 48 -13.79 5.93 -13.16
C GLY A 48 -12.54 5.83 -14.03
N PRO A 49 -11.85 6.95 -14.33
CA PRO A 49 -10.57 6.93 -15.01
C PRO A 49 -9.47 6.37 -14.12
N GLU A 50 -8.47 5.76 -14.74
CA GLU A 50 -7.20 5.41 -14.11
C GLU A 50 -6.23 6.61 -14.17
N GLY A 51 -5.33 6.71 -13.20
CA GLY A 51 -4.35 7.78 -13.10
C GLY A 51 -4.30 8.39 -11.71
N PHE A 52 -4.12 9.69 -11.62
CA PHE A 52 -4.13 10.38 -10.34
C PHE A 52 -4.65 11.81 -10.45
N THR A 53 -5.10 12.34 -9.33
CA THR A 53 -5.48 13.74 -9.15
C THR A 53 -4.50 14.46 -8.24
N VAL A 54 -4.40 15.77 -8.38
CA VAL A 54 -3.60 16.64 -7.51
C VAL A 54 -4.51 17.62 -6.82
N HIS A 55 -4.37 17.74 -5.50
CA HIS A 55 -5.14 18.64 -4.67
C HIS A 55 -4.21 19.63 -3.96
N ASP A 56 -4.53 20.91 -4.02
CA ASP A 56 -3.90 21.92 -3.17
C ASP A 56 -4.47 21.78 -1.74
N VAL A 57 -3.62 21.41 -0.81
CA VAL A 57 -3.95 21.17 0.61
C VAL A 57 -3.21 22.14 1.54
N ARG A 58 -2.64 23.23 1.01
CA ARG A 58 -1.99 24.28 1.81
C ARG A 58 -2.94 24.90 2.82
N ASP A 59 -4.20 25.08 2.43
CA ASP A 59 -5.29 25.26 3.39
C ASP A 59 -6.07 23.95 3.54
N PRO A 60 -5.83 23.16 4.62
CA PRO A 60 -6.48 21.86 4.81
C PRO A 60 -7.98 21.97 5.10
N ARG A 61 -8.50 23.17 5.36
CA ARG A 61 -9.95 23.41 5.52
C ARG A 61 -10.67 23.57 4.20
N ASN A 62 -9.93 23.81 3.13
CA ASN A 62 -10.47 24.06 1.79
C ASN A 62 -9.61 23.39 0.72
N PRO A 63 -9.46 22.06 0.78
CA PRO A 63 -8.71 21.33 -0.23
C PRO A 63 -9.36 21.51 -1.60
N LYS A 64 -8.53 21.65 -2.67
CA LYS A 64 -9.03 21.90 -4.02
C LYS A 64 -8.28 21.06 -5.04
N LYS A 65 -9.00 20.28 -5.83
CA LYS A 65 -8.43 19.61 -6.99
C LYS A 65 -7.91 20.66 -7.99
N VAL A 66 -6.62 20.59 -8.32
CA VAL A 66 -5.93 21.54 -9.22
C VAL A 66 -5.45 20.88 -10.51
N ALA A 67 -5.26 19.55 -10.53
CA ALA A 67 -4.85 18.83 -11.73
C ALA A 67 -5.43 17.41 -11.77
N GLU A 68 -5.49 16.87 -12.99
CA GLU A 68 -5.86 15.48 -13.31
C GLU A 68 -4.88 14.91 -14.33
N VAL A 69 -4.34 13.74 -14.07
CA VAL A 69 -3.46 13.01 -14.99
C VAL A 69 -4.07 11.65 -15.26
N LYS A 70 -4.56 11.45 -16.49
CA LYS A 70 -5.13 10.18 -16.92
C LYS A 70 -4.06 9.25 -17.46
N SER A 71 -4.13 8.00 -17.05
CA SER A 71 -3.27 6.95 -17.58
C SER A 71 -3.75 6.46 -18.96
N PRO A 72 -2.85 5.89 -19.78
CA PRO A 72 -3.24 5.24 -21.02
C PRO A 72 -4.24 4.10 -20.79
N PRO A 73 -5.05 3.76 -21.81
CA PRO A 73 -5.94 2.61 -21.74
C PRO A 73 -5.22 1.30 -21.42
N GLY A 74 -5.85 0.43 -20.64
CA GLY A 74 -5.31 -0.88 -20.28
C GLY A 74 -4.28 -0.88 -19.16
N VAL A 75 -4.03 0.28 -18.56
CA VAL A 75 -3.09 0.46 -17.45
C VAL A 75 -3.87 0.69 -16.16
N HIS A 76 -3.46 0.03 -15.09
CA HIS A 76 -3.87 0.28 -13.72
C HIS A 76 -2.76 1.05 -12.99
N SER A 77 -3.00 2.32 -12.68
CA SER A 77 -1.97 3.22 -12.13
C SER A 77 -2.48 4.02 -10.95
N HIS A 78 -2.66 3.33 -9.85
CA HIS A 78 -3.24 3.85 -8.62
C HIS A 78 -2.23 3.92 -7.47
N LYS A 79 -0.97 3.56 -7.72
CA LYS A 79 0.12 3.57 -6.73
C LYS A 79 1.16 4.60 -7.14
N LEU A 80 1.53 5.45 -6.22
CA LEU A 80 2.47 6.55 -6.47
C LEU A 80 3.36 6.79 -5.25
N ARG A 81 4.56 7.33 -5.49
CA ARG A 81 5.53 7.70 -4.45
C ARG A 81 6.33 8.93 -4.86
N VAL A 82 6.49 9.83 -3.92
CA VAL A 82 7.37 11.00 -4.08
C VAL A 82 8.83 10.57 -3.90
N VAL A 83 9.66 10.99 -4.86
CA VAL A 83 11.11 10.74 -4.89
C VAL A 83 11.82 12.08 -4.82
N ASP A 84 12.68 12.26 -3.81
CA ASP A 84 13.50 13.46 -3.60
C ASP A 84 12.72 14.79 -3.59
N GLY A 85 11.41 14.72 -3.36
CA GLY A 85 10.54 15.88 -3.24
C GLY A 85 10.16 16.58 -4.55
N ASP A 86 10.78 16.25 -5.69
CA ASP A 86 10.51 16.88 -7.00
C ASP A 86 10.12 15.88 -8.09
N ILE A 87 10.22 14.59 -7.82
CA ILE A 87 9.84 13.54 -8.76
C ILE A 87 8.69 12.73 -8.16
N LEU A 88 7.74 12.33 -8.98
CA LEU A 88 6.68 11.39 -8.64
C LEU A 88 6.78 10.16 -9.53
N TYR A 89 6.93 8.99 -8.91
CA TYR A 89 6.75 7.71 -9.60
C TYR A 89 5.29 7.28 -9.50
N VAL A 90 4.75 6.83 -10.62
CA VAL A 90 3.39 6.25 -10.67
C VAL A 90 3.49 4.90 -11.35
N ASN A 91 2.90 3.86 -10.76
CA ASN A 91 2.96 2.54 -11.35
C ASN A 91 2.17 2.46 -12.67
N SER A 92 2.66 1.61 -13.56
CA SER A 92 1.97 1.18 -14.76
C SER A 92 1.83 -0.34 -14.71
N GLU A 93 0.73 -0.80 -14.14
CA GLU A 93 0.38 -2.20 -14.04
C GLU A 93 -0.63 -2.56 -15.12
N ARG A 94 -0.48 -3.72 -15.74
CA ARG A 94 -1.39 -4.19 -16.79
C ARG A 94 -2.72 -4.59 -16.20
N LEU A 95 -3.81 -4.07 -16.73
CA LEU A 95 -5.16 -4.60 -16.47
C LEU A 95 -5.30 -6.01 -17.01
N GLY A 96 -6.09 -6.83 -16.31
CA GLY A 96 -6.42 -8.18 -16.77
C GLY A 96 -7.22 -8.19 -18.09
N GLY A 97 -7.16 -9.31 -18.81
CA GLY A 97 -7.91 -9.54 -20.04
C GLY A 97 -7.41 -8.74 -21.25
N GLU A 98 -8.31 -8.53 -22.22
CA GLU A 98 -7.96 -7.85 -23.49
C GLU A 98 -7.57 -6.38 -23.30
N ALA A 99 -8.19 -5.67 -22.34
CA ALA A 99 -7.93 -4.26 -22.10
C ALA A 99 -6.45 -3.96 -21.84
N GLY A 100 -5.75 -4.87 -21.15
CA GLY A 100 -4.33 -4.69 -20.83
C GLY A 100 -3.34 -5.34 -21.80
N ARG A 101 -3.79 -6.06 -22.85
CA ARG A 101 -2.92 -6.89 -23.70
C ARG A 101 -1.68 -6.16 -24.22
N ASN A 102 -1.83 -4.91 -24.61
CA ASN A 102 -0.76 -4.07 -25.19
C ASN A 102 -0.33 -2.93 -24.25
N ALA A 103 -0.71 -2.96 -22.98
CA ALA A 103 -0.34 -1.92 -22.05
C ALA A 103 1.19 -1.95 -21.80
N ARG A 104 1.82 -0.80 -21.87
CA ARG A 104 3.22 -0.61 -21.48
C ARG A 104 3.30 -0.66 -19.95
N THR A 105 4.18 -1.50 -19.41
CA THR A 105 4.30 -1.76 -17.97
C THR A 105 5.58 -1.19 -17.40
N GLY A 106 5.54 -0.63 -16.19
CA GLY A 106 6.69 0.01 -15.56
C GLY A 106 6.33 1.13 -14.60
N LEU A 107 7.13 2.21 -14.65
CA LEU A 107 6.91 3.42 -13.88
C LEU A 107 6.81 4.64 -14.78
N PHE A 108 5.72 5.39 -14.68
CA PHE A 108 5.70 6.77 -15.16
C PHE A 108 6.53 7.63 -14.22
N ILE A 109 7.29 8.57 -14.79
CA ILE A 109 8.14 9.50 -14.06
C ILE A 109 7.65 10.91 -14.35
N PHE A 110 7.24 11.62 -13.31
CA PHE A 110 6.74 12.99 -13.41
C PHE A 110 7.66 13.94 -12.63
N ASP A 111 7.89 15.10 -13.21
CA ASP A 111 8.41 16.29 -12.50
C ASP A 111 7.22 16.94 -11.78
N ILE A 112 7.34 17.09 -10.46
CA ILE A 112 6.38 17.76 -9.57
C ILE A 112 7.00 18.95 -8.84
N SER A 113 8.12 19.47 -9.29
CA SER A 113 8.80 20.64 -8.69
C SER A 113 7.90 21.88 -8.59
N LYS A 114 6.90 21.99 -9.49
CA LYS A 114 5.88 23.04 -9.48
C LYS A 114 4.61 22.69 -8.70
N GLY A 115 4.64 21.60 -7.92
CA GLY A 115 3.50 21.16 -7.10
C GLY A 115 2.28 20.77 -7.93
N GLY A 116 1.30 21.66 -8.07
CA GLY A 116 0.01 21.39 -8.73
C GLY A 116 0.04 21.10 -10.23
N GLU A 117 1.20 21.17 -10.89
CA GLU A 117 1.35 20.98 -12.34
C GLU A 117 2.30 19.81 -12.67
N PRO A 118 1.92 18.55 -12.46
CA PRO A 118 2.79 17.41 -12.75
C PRO A 118 3.04 17.30 -14.25
N LYS A 119 4.33 17.14 -14.62
CA LYS A 119 4.75 16.98 -16.02
C LYS A 119 5.43 15.63 -16.21
N GLN A 120 4.90 14.77 -17.07
CA GLN A 120 5.59 13.52 -17.40
C GLN A 120 6.91 13.82 -18.12
N ILE A 121 8.01 13.32 -17.56
CA ILE A 121 9.38 13.52 -18.08
C ILE A 121 10.01 12.20 -18.53
N GLY A 122 9.44 11.06 -18.16
CA GLY A 122 9.98 9.76 -18.52
C GLY A 122 9.03 8.61 -18.27
N PHE A 123 9.52 7.43 -18.66
CA PHE A 123 8.91 6.15 -18.37
C PHE A 123 10.00 5.08 -18.25
N TYR A 124 9.98 4.32 -17.18
CA TYR A 124 10.90 3.22 -16.94
C TYR A 124 10.18 1.90 -17.22
N ASP A 125 10.60 1.18 -18.27
CA ASP A 125 9.98 -0.07 -18.69
C ASP A 125 10.34 -1.22 -17.75
N LEU A 126 9.35 -2.01 -17.38
CA LEU A 126 9.49 -3.23 -16.58
C LEU A 126 8.73 -4.39 -17.23
N PRO A 127 9.26 -5.63 -17.18
CA PRO A 127 8.61 -6.79 -17.79
C PRO A 127 7.38 -7.25 -17.03
N GLY A 128 6.65 -8.21 -17.61
CA GLY A 128 5.53 -8.90 -16.96
C GLY A 128 4.27 -8.04 -16.86
N THR A 129 3.62 -8.08 -15.70
CA THR A 129 2.39 -7.32 -15.45
C THR A 129 2.64 -5.89 -14.98
N GLY A 130 3.89 -5.54 -14.73
CA GLY A 130 4.26 -4.25 -14.12
C GLY A 130 4.15 -4.25 -12.60
N PRO A 131 4.73 -3.21 -11.96
CA PRO A 131 4.78 -3.12 -10.50
C PRO A 131 3.41 -2.77 -9.92
N HIS A 132 3.10 -3.38 -8.79
CA HIS A 132 1.92 -3.06 -8.00
C HIS A 132 2.25 -1.97 -6.97
N ARG A 133 2.24 -2.28 -5.69
CA ARG A 133 2.53 -1.34 -4.61
C ARG A 133 4.03 -1.37 -4.29
N PHE A 134 4.72 -0.24 -4.45
CA PHE A 134 6.17 -0.16 -4.30
C PHE A 134 6.59 0.81 -3.19
N GLY A 135 7.78 0.61 -2.64
CA GLY A 135 8.41 1.46 -1.66
C GLY A 135 9.56 2.29 -2.25
N VAL A 136 9.79 3.46 -1.66
CA VAL A 136 10.93 4.33 -1.96
C VAL A 136 11.67 4.66 -0.66
N ASP A 137 12.97 4.45 -0.64
CA ASP A 137 13.87 4.93 0.41
C ASP A 137 14.70 6.09 -0.13
N ASN A 138 14.20 7.30 0.07
CA ASN A 138 14.86 8.52 -0.41
C ASN A 138 16.26 8.72 0.20
N LYS A 139 16.49 8.23 1.43
CA LYS A 139 17.78 8.35 2.11
C LYS A 139 18.84 7.45 1.46
N ARG A 140 18.46 6.23 1.10
CA ARG A 140 19.35 5.25 0.45
C ARG A 140 19.36 5.36 -1.06
N LYS A 141 18.48 6.17 -1.63
CA LYS A 141 18.25 6.27 -3.07
C LYS A 141 17.88 4.95 -3.70
N LEU A 142 16.90 4.29 -3.12
CA LEU A 142 16.40 2.99 -3.56
C LEU A 142 14.90 3.04 -3.83
N ALA A 143 14.47 2.35 -4.88
CA ALA A 143 13.07 1.95 -5.07
C ALA A 143 12.98 0.42 -5.04
N MET A 144 12.01 -0.11 -4.31
CA MET A 144 11.76 -1.54 -4.18
C MET A 144 10.37 -1.86 -4.71
N LEU A 145 10.33 -2.66 -5.77
CA LEU A 145 9.10 -2.89 -6.53
C LEU A 145 8.71 -4.37 -6.52
N PRO A 146 7.44 -4.69 -6.29
CA PRO A 146 6.90 -6.02 -6.60
C PRO A 146 6.70 -6.11 -8.11
N ASN A 147 7.50 -6.92 -8.79
CA ASN A 147 7.37 -7.13 -10.23
C ASN A 147 7.70 -8.57 -10.62
N ASN A 148 7.22 -9.02 -11.78
CA ASN A 148 7.60 -10.33 -12.31
C ASN A 148 9.07 -10.31 -12.75
N ALA A 149 9.73 -11.46 -12.64
CA ALA A 149 11.10 -11.65 -13.11
C ALA A 149 11.26 -13.02 -13.76
N PRO A 150 12.09 -13.16 -14.81
CA PRO A 150 12.40 -14.46 -15.39
C PRO A 150 12.96 -15.44 -14.34
N GLY A 151 12.55 -16.70 -14.38
CA GLY A 151 12.97 -17.73 -13.44
C GLY A 151 12.29 -17.67 -12.07
N TRP A 152 11.21 -16.90 -11.92
CA TRP A 152 10.45 -16.78 -10.70
C TRP A 152 8.94 -16.90 -10.92
N ASN A 153 8.25 -17.56 -9.99
CA ASN A 153 6.80 -17.58 -9.91
C ASN A 153 6.29 -16.34 -9.16
N GLY A 154 5.25 -15.71 -9.65
CA GLY A 154 4.69 -14.51 -9.02
C GLY A 154 5.57 -13.25 -9.16
N ARG A 155 5.29 -12.27 -8.32
CA ARG A 155 6.10 -11.04 -8.23
C ARG A 155 7.17 -11.20 -7.17
N VAL A 156 8.37 -10.76 -7.47
CA VAL A 156 9.53 -10.73 -6.58
C VAL A 156 9.98 -9.30 -6.34
N ILE A 157 10.94 -9.10 -5.46
CA ILE A 157 11.52 -7.80 -5.17
C ILE A 157 12.45 -7.40 -6.32
N TRP A 158 12.18 -6.27 -6.96
CA TRP A 158 13.16 -5.57 -7.78
C TRP A 158 13.68 -4.39 -6.96
N THR A 159 14.97 -4.35 -6.72
CA THR A 159 15.64 -3.22 -6.08
C THR A 159 16.30 -2.38 -7.16
N LEU A 160 15.93 -1.10 -7.22
CA LEU A 160 16.48 -0.15 -8.17
C LEU A 160 17.35 0.88 -7.44
N ASP A 161 18.49 1.24 -8.02
CA ASP A 161 19.22 2.48 -7.71
C ASP A 161 18.49 3.66 -8.37
N ILE A 162 18.15 4.65 -7.60
CA ILE A 162 17.47 5.87 -8.03
C ILE A 162 18.26 7.14 -7.68
N LYS A 163 19.61 7.04 -7.65
CA LYS A 163 20.47 8.24 -7.49
C LYS A 163 20.16 9.29 -8.56
N ASP A 164 19.95 8.85 -9.80
CA ASP A 164 19.26 9.63 -10.82
C ASP A 164 17.81 9.12 -10.92
N PRO A 165 16.82 9.80 -10.33
CA PRO A 165 15.46 9.31 -10.33
C PRO A 165 14.79 9.33 -11.71
N THR A 166 15.42 9.98 -12.71
CA THR A 166 14.94 9.96 -14.09
C THR A 166 15.45 8.74 -14.88
N LYS A 167 16.45 8.02 -14.34
CA LYS A 167 17.10 6.85 -14.95
C LYS A 167 17.37 5.74 -13.94
N PRO A 168 16.32 5.11 -13.37
CA PRO A 168 16.49 4.02 -12.43
C PRO A 168 17.31 2.86 -13.01
N GLU A 169 18.18 2.25 -12.20
CA GLU A 169 19.00 1.10 -12.60
C GLU A 169 18.73 -0.11 -11.69
N VAL A 170 18.62 -1.31 -12.27
CA VAL A 170 18.39 -2.53 -11.52
C VAL A 170 19.65 -2.91 -10.73
N LEU A 171 19.53 -3.00 -9.40
CA LEU A 171 20.59 -3.51 -8.53
C LEU A 171 20.44 -5.01 -8.29
N SER A 172 19.23 -5.49 -8.04
CA SER A 172 18.96 -6.89 -7.74
C SER A 172 17.50 -7.28 -7.96
N GLN A 173 17.30 -8.60 -8.07
CA GLN A 173 16.01 -9.27 -8.04
C GLN A 173 16.08 -10.38 -7.00
N TRP A 174 15.07 -10.46 -6.13
CA TRP A 174 15.06 -11.45 -5.07
C TRP A 174 13.61 -11.87 -4.75
N GLY A 175 13.42 -13.16 -4.54
CA GLY A 175 12.16 -13.76 -4.07
C GLY A 175 12.40 -14.80 -3.00
N LEU A 176 11.33 -15.30 -2.40
CA LEU A 176 11.44 -16.42 -1.45
C LEU A 176 12.04 -17.65 -2.16
N PRO A 177 12.93 -18.42 -1.51
CA PRO A 177 13.66 -19.52 -2.18
C PRO A 177 12.78 -20.50 -2.95
N TRP A 178 11.57 -20.77 -2.45
CA TRP A 178 10.60 -21.68 -3.09
C TRP A 178 9.76 -21.05 -4.19
N MET A 179 9.96 -19.75 -4.50
CA MET A 179 9.33 -19.09 -5.63
C MET A 179 10.14 -19.26 -6.92
N LYS A 180 11.30 -19.88 -6.89
CA LYS A 180 12.06 -20.17 -8.10
C LYS A 180 11.26 -21.11 -9.02
N ALA A 181 11.16 -20.74 -10.29
CA ALA A 181 10.54 -21.59 -11.30
C ALA A 181 11.48 -22.77 -11.64
N GLU A 182 10.90 -23.94 -11.92
CA GLU A 182 11.65 -25.06 -12.49
C GLU A 182 11.86 -24.81 -13.99
N GLY A 183 13.13 -24.72 -14.42
CA GLY A 183 13.51 -24.51 -15.84
C GLY A 183 13.62 -23.03 -16.26
N ASP A 184 14.06 -22.83 -17.51
CA ASP A 184 14.27 -21.48 -18.11
C ASP A 184 12.96 -20.84 -18.63
N GLY A 185 11.82 -21.34 -18.21
CA GLY A 185 10.51 -21.01 -18.76
C GLY A 185 9.94 -19.68 -18.27
N ASP A 186 8.95 -19.27 -19.04
CA ASP A 186 8.05 -18.11 -18.81
C ASP A 186 7.64 -17.94 -17.34
N PHE A 187 7.22 -16.71 -17.03
CA PHE A 187 6.55 -16.39 -15.76
C PHE A 187 5.56 -17.49 -15.39
N GLY A 188 5.90 -18.31 -14.40
CA GLY A 188 5.16 -19.51 -14.04
C GLY A 188 3.64 -19.23 -13.90
N ALA A 189 2.84 -20.22 -14.21
CA ALA A 189 1.38 -20.10 -14.09
C ALA A 189 1.01 -19.57 -12.72
N ALA A 190 0.26 -18.47 -12.69
CA ALA A 190 -0.21 -17.91 -11.43
C ALA A 190 -1.06 -18.97 -10.73
N ALA A 191 -0.66 -19.35 -9.52
CA ALA A 191 -1.54 -20.08 -8.62
C ALA A 191 -2.87 -19.32 -8.47
N PRO A 192 -3.97 -19.98 -8.11
CA PRO A 192 -5.22 -19.29 -7.81
C PRO A 192 -4.90 -18.10 -6.90
N HIS A 193 -5.42 -16.94 -7.21
CA HIS A 193 -4.99 -15.65 -6.61
C HIS A 193 -5.05 -15.68 -5.06
N GLU A 194 -5.83 -16.55 -4.48
CA GLU A 194 -6.02 -16.72 -3.04
C GLU A 194 -4.85 -17.43 -2.35
N GLU A 195 -4.14 -18.28 -3.09
CA GLU A 195 -2.98 -19.06 -2.61
C GLU A 195 -1.67 -18.56 -3.22
N ALA A 196 -1.72 -17.51 -4.03
CA ALA A 196 -0.55 -17.03 -4.74
C ALA A 196 0.50 -16.50 -3.77
N VAL A 197 1.67 -17.11 -3.79
CA VAL A 197 2.88 -16.53 -3.18
C VAL A 197 3.40 -15.47 -4.13
N THR A 198 3.16 -14.21 -3.79
CA THR A 198 3.53 -13.06 -4.62
C THR A 198 3.80 -11.84 -3.75
N LEU A 199 4.85 -11.12 -4.03
CA LEU A 199 5.11 -9.85 -3.34
C LEU A 199 3.96 -8.87 -3.62
N HIS A 200 3.35 -8.36 -2.56
CA HIS A 200 2.19 -7.46 -2.66
C HIS A 200 2.43 -6.11 -2.00
N GLY A 201 2.76 -6.13 -0.72
CA GLY A 201 3.04 -4.90 0.02
C GLY A 201 4.38 -4.28 -0.36
N PRO A 202 4.60 -2.97 -0.12
CA PRO A 202 5.88 -2.38 -0.43
C PRO A 202 6.95 -2.98 0.49
N PRO A 203 8.08 -3.43 -0.07
CA PRO A 203 9.24 -3.71 0.76
C PRO A 203 9.67 -2.44 1.50
N THR A 204 9.99 -2.58 2.78
CA THR A 204 10.56 -1.48 3.56
C THR A 204 11.89 -1.89 4.18
N ILE A 205 12.84 -0.96 4.25
CA ILE A 205 14.18 -1.22 4.82
C ILE A 205 14.34 -0.42 6.11
N ARG A 206 14.79 -1.14 7.16
CA ARG A 206 15.28 -0.52 8.40
C ARG A 206 16.60 -1.16 8.80
N GLY A 207 17.64 -0.33 8.94
CA GLY A 207 18.99 -0.86 9.14
C GLY A 207 19.39 -1.76 7.97
N ASN A 208 19.80 -3.00 8.29
CA ASN A 208 20.17 -4.03 7.32
C ASN A 208 19.05 -5.07 7.12
N ARG A 209 17.82 -4.73 7.46
CA ARG A 209 16.66 -5.61 7.31
C ARG A 209 15.66 -5.03 6.35
N MET A 210 15.16 -5.88 5.46
CA MET A 210 14.03 -5.59 4.59
C MET A 210 12.85 -6.44 5.03
N TYR A 211 11.67 -5.82 5.12
CA TYR A 211 10.42 -6.44 5.56
C TYR A 211 9.45 -6.47 4.40
N CYS A 212 8.84 -7.62 4.17
CA CYS A 212 7.97 -7.84 3.00
C CYS A 212 6.71 -8.62 3.36
N ALA A 213 5.61 -8.31 2.66
CA ALA A 213 4.37 -9.07 2.68
C ALA A 213 4.16 -9.75 1.33
N TRP A 214 3.91 -11.06 1.34
CA TRP A 214 3.91 -11.94 0.17
C TRP A 214 2.52 -12.49 -0.17
N TRP A 215 1.48 -11.75 0.12
CA TRP A 215 0.10 -12.17 -0.10
C TRP A 215 -0.19 -13.51 0.61
N GLY A 216 -0.55 -14.59 -0.12
CA GLY A 216 -0.72 -15.93 0.45
C GLY A 216 0.56 -16.54 1.03
N GLY A 217 1.72 -15.96 0.74
CA GLY A 217 3.03 -16.41 1.21
C GLY A 217 3.46 -15.90 2.58
N GLY A 218 2.63 -15.12 3.28
CA GLY A 218 2.98 -14.61 4.60
C GLY A 218 3.89 -13.38 4.57
N ILE A 219 4.76 -13.27 5.56
CA ILE A 219 5.71 -12.16 5.73
C ILE A 219 7.15 -12.69 5.79
N SER A 220 8.11 -11.83 5.47
CA SER A 220 9.53 -12.16 5.62
C SER A 220 10.36 -11.03 6.18
N VAL A 221 11.42 -11.40 6.90
CA VAL A 221 12.57 -10.59 7.29
C VAL A 221 13.77 -11.04 6.47
N ILE A 222 14.40 -10.10 5.78
CA ILE A 222 15.48 -10.37 4.83
C ILE A 222 16.69 -9.55 5.25
N ASP A 223 17.86 -10.18 5.31
CA ASP A 223 19.13 -9.46 5.42
C ASP A 223 19.46 -8.82 4.08
N CYS A 224 19.47 -7.50 4.05
CA CYS A 224 19.77 -6.66 2.91
C CYS A 224 21.07 -5.84 3.10
N SER A 225 21.98 -6.30 3.95
CA SER A 225 23.31 -5.69 4.14
C SER A 225 24.10 -5.65 2.82
N ASP A 226 23.93 -6.68 2.00
CA ASP A 226 24.33 -6.70 0.59
C ASP A 226 23.07 -6.85 -0.28
N LEU A 227 22.64 -5.77 -0.92
CA LEU A 227 21.46 -5.75 -1.77
C LEU A 227 21.56 -6.69 -2.99
N ARG A 228 22.79 -7.07 -3.40
CA ARG A 228 23.01 -7.99 -4.52
C ARG A 228 22.98 -9.46 -4.08
N ASN A 229 23.08 -9.71 -2.76
CA ASN A 229 23.12 -11.05 -2.19
C ASN A 229 22.26 -11.15 -0.93
N MET A 230 21.01 -10.73 -1.04
CA MET A 230 20.04 -10.74 0.06
C MET A 230 19.76 -12.17 0.55
N LYS A 231 19.54 -12.33 1.87
CA LYS A 231 19.31 -13.62 2.52
C LYS A 231 18.03 -13.60 3.34
N LEU A 232 17.25 -14.67 3.24
CA LEU A 232 16.11 -14.88 4.13
C LEU A 232 16.61 -15.09 5.56
N VAL A 233 16.13 -14.29 6.51
CA VAL A 233 16.41 -14.41 7.94
C VAL A 233 15.25 -15.11 8.64
N GLY A 234 14.02 -14.65 8.38
CA GLY A 234 12.82 -15.20 8.98
C GLY A 234 11.63 -15.13 8.03
N HIS A 235 10.73 -16.09 8.21
CA HIS A 235 9.50 -16.18 7.46
C HIS A 235 8.37 -16.66 8.38
N LEU A 236 7.19 -16.12 8.18
CA LEU A 236 5.98 -16.52 8.92
C LEU A 236 4.79 -16.47 7.99
N SER A 237 4.00 -17.54 7.95
CA SER A 237 2.68 -17.56 7.33
C SER A 237 1.65 -18.04 8.35
N TRP A 238 0.46 -17.46 8.31
CA TRP A 238 -0.71 -17.89 9.08
C TRP A 238 -1.86 -18.41 8.18
N ALA A 239 -1.58 -18.59 6.91
CA ALA A 239 -2.50 -19.22 5.97
C ALA A 239 -2.03 -20.64 5.64
N PRO A 240 -2.82 -21.72 5.94
CA PRO A 240 -3.99 -21.74 6.81
C PRO A 240 -3.65 -21.64 8.30
N PRO A 241 -4.59 -21.46 9.25
CA PRO A 241 -6.04 -21.50 9.08
C PRO A 241 -6.70 -20.16 8.72
N PHE A 242 -5.94 -19.04 8.77
CA PHE A 242 -6.46 -17.74 8.38
C PHE A 242 -6.36 -17.55 6.85
N PRO A 243 -7.14 -16.63 6.27
CA PRO A 243 -7.18 -16.44 4.82
C PRO A 243 -5.84 -16.03 4.19
N GLY A 244 -4.92 -15.43 4.96
CA GLY A 244 -3.74 -14.78 4.42
C GLY A 244 -4.10 -13.45 3.78
N SER A 245 -3.63 -13.19 2.55
CA SER A 245 -3.75 -11.88 1.88
C SER A 245 -2.91 -10.81 2.56
N ASN A 246 -1.69 -11.18 2.94
CA ASN A 246 -0.75 -10.30 3.63
C ASN A 246 -0.42 -9.09 2.76
N HIS A 247 -0.90 -7.94 3.17
CA HIS A 247 -0.85 -6.69 2.41
C HIS A 247 0.33 -5.81 2.78
N THR A 248 0.64 -5.73 4.07
CA THR A 248 1.69 -4.86 4.61
C THR A 248 2.47 -5.60 5.70
N CYS A 249 3.79 -5.40 5.75
CA CYS A 249 4.66 -5.81 6.86
C CYS A 249 5.59 -4.64 7.20
N TRP A 250 5.40 -4.02 8.36
CA TRP A 250 6.08 -2.78 8.73
C TRP A 250 6.71 -2.87 10.13
N PRO A 251 7.99 -2.49 10.29
CA PRO A 251 8.63 -2.48 11.61
C PRO A 251 8.08 -1.36 12.48
N LEU A 252 7.80 -1.66 13.75
CA LEU A 252 7.22 -0.75 14.71
C LEU A 252 8.30 0.14 15.38
N GLY A 253 8.62 1.26 14.79
CA GLY A 253 9.68 2.12 15.30
C GLY A 253 10.98 1.34 15.45
N ASP A 254 11.76 1.60 16.48
CA ASP A 254 12.98 0.86 16.83
C ASP A 254 12.69 -0.36 17.72
N ARG A 255 11.43 -0.67 17.95
CA ARG A 255 10.98 -1.81 18.77
C ARG A 255 11.05 -3.10 17.94
N PRO A 256 11.35 -4.25 18.54
CA PRO A 256 11.47 -5.51 17.84
C PRO A 256 10.11 -6.16 17.56
N TYR A 257 9.19 -5.39 17.01
CA TYR A 257 7.85 -5.85 16.62
C TYR A 257 7.53 -5.42 15.19
N LEU A 258 6.69 -6.19 14.51
CA LEU A 258 6.18 -5.87 13.19
C LEU A 258 4.66 -5.67 13.27
N ILE A 259 4.17 -4.73 12.50
CA ILE A 259 2.74 -4.54 12.24
C ILE A 259 2.46 -5.08 10.85
N CYS A 260 1.53 -6.02 10.76
CA CYS A 260 1.14 -6.61 9.49
C CYS A 260 -0.37 -6.45 9.28
N THR A 261 -0.80 -6.34 8.03
CA THR A 261 -2.23 -6.25 7.70
C THR A 261 -2.60 -7.30 6.67
N ASP A 262 -3.81 -7.83 6.78
CA ASP A 262 -4.43 -8.68 5.78
C ASP A 262 -5.51 -7.91 5.03
N GLU A 263 -5.43 -7.89 3.69
CA GLU A 263 -6.42 -7.19 2.87
C GLU A 263 -7.68 -8.02 2.67
N ALA A 264 -8.85 -7.41 2.95
CA ALA A 264 -10.14 -8.00 2.60
C ALA A 264 -10.39 -7.89 1.09
N ARG A 265 -10.68 -9.00 0.42
CA ARG A 265 -11.04 -9.05 -1.00
C ARG A 265 -12.55 -8.96 -1.21
N ALA A 266 -12.98 -8.37 -2.30
CA ALA A 266 -14.40 -8.17 -2.62
C ALA A 266 -15.23 -9.46 -2.61
N LYS A 267 -14.63 -10.60 -2.93
CA LYS A 267 -15.29 -11.92 -2.94
C LYS A 267 -15.27 -12.65 -1.59
N GLN A 268 -14.45 -12.19 -0.65
CA GLN A 268 -14.28 -12.83 0.67
C GLN A 268 -15.21 -12.24 1.72
N LYS A 269 -16.44 -11.92 1.35
CA LYS A 269 -17.45 -11.39 2.28
C LYS A 269 -17.75 -12.33 3.46
N TYR A 270 -17.33 -13.59 3.37
CA TYR A 270 -17.51 -14.63 4.39
C TYR A 270 -16.28 -14.87 5.27
N TRP A 271 -15.14 -14.22 4.96
CA TRP A 271 -13.91 -14.36 5.73
C TRP A 271 -13.67 -13.06 6.50
N ASP A 272 -14.05 -13.07 7.74
CA ASP A 272 -14.03 -11.93 8.68
C ASP A 272 -12.75 -11.85 9.52
N ALA A 273 -11.71 -12.57 9.11
CA ALA A 273 -10.45 -12.67 9.83
C ALA A 273 -9.29 -11.94 9.13
N GLN A 274 -9.56 -10.74 8.60
CA GLN A 274 -8.54 -9.83 8.07
C GLN A 274 -8.13 -8.82 9.14
N PHE A 275 -7.10 -9.15 9.89
CA PHE A 275 -6.65 -8.38 11.03
C PHE A 275 -5.52 -7.40 10.69
N MET A 276 -5.30 -6.44 11.59
CA MET A 276 -3.97 -5.96 11.87
C MET A 276 -3.32 -6.94 12.86
N TRP A 277 -2.15 -7.42 12.54
CA TRP A 277 -1.36 -8.35 13.36
C TRP A 277 -0.21 -7.61 14.03
N VAL A 278 0.10 -8.00 15.25
CA VAL A 278 1.34 -7.64 15.94
C VAL A 278 2.20 -8.89 16.03
N ILE A 279 3.41 -8.80 15.48
CA ILE A 279 4.36 -9.91 15.41
C ILE A 279 5.57 -9.59 16.28
N ASP A 280 5.92 -10.50 17.17
CA ASP A 280 7.17 -10.45 17.91
C ASP A 280 8.34 -10.90 17.01
N ALA A 281 9.28 -9.98 16.79
CA ALA A 281 10.48 -10.18 16.00
C ALA A 281 11.78 -10.08 16.83
N ARG A 282 11.71 -10.26 18.16
CA ARG A 282 12.89 -10.31 19.04
C ARG A 282 13.86 -11.43 18.61
N LYS A 283 13.32 -12.50 18.02
CA LYS A 283 14.07 -13.53 17.30
C LYS A 283 13.58 -13.53 15.86
N GLU A 284 14.34 -12.92 14.96
CA GLU A 284 13.94 -12.73 13.57
C GLU A 284 13.74 -14.04 12.81
N ASP A 285 14.44 -15.12 13.22
CA ASP A 285 14.29 -16.48 12.68
C ASP A 285 13.09 -17.25 13.25
N LYS A 286 12.39 -16.67 14.26
CA LYS A 286 11.24 -17.27 14.96
C LYS A 286 10.14 -16.22 15.19
N LEU A 287 9.68 -15.62 14.10
CA LEU A 287 8.58 -14.64 14.13
C LEU A 287 7.34 -15.25 14.78
N THR A 288 6.74 -14.55 15.73
CA THR A 288 5.61 -15.07 16.51
C THR A 288 4.45 -14.06 16.52
N PRO A 289 3.25 -14.42 16.04
CA PRO A 289 2.07 -13.60 16.23
C PRO A 289 1.73 -13.51 17.72
N ILE A 290 1.57 -12.29 18.25
CA ILE A 290 1.30 -12.08 19.68
C ILE A 290 -0.03 -11.38 19.97
N ALA A 291 -0.56 -10.65 19.00
CA ALA A 291 -1.86 -10.00 19.12
C ALA A 291 -2.47 -9.69 17.75
N THR A 292 -3.76 -9.44 17.75
CA THR A 292 -4.52 -8.93 16.61
C THR A 292 -5.35 -7.74 17.00
N PHE A 293 -5.68 -6.89 16.03
CA PHE A 293 -6.68 -5.84 16.19
C PHE A 293 -7.69 -5.89 15.04
N MET A 294 -8.95 -5.67 15.39
CA MET A 294 -10.09 -5.55 14.49
C MET A 294 -11.09 -4.57 15.10
N PRO A 295 -11.64 -3.61 14.32
CA PRO A 295 -12.77 -2.80 14.80
C PRO A 295 -13.99 -3.66 15.12
N ASP A 296 -14.99 -3.07 15.80
CA ASP A 296 -16.24 -3.76 16.11
C ASP A 296 -16.89 -4.38 14.85
N ARG A 297 -16.82 -5.70 14.76
CA ARG A 297 -17.33 -6.48 13.63
C ARG A 297 -18.84 -6.33 13.45
N GLU A 298 -19.60 -6.38 14.56
CA GLU A 298 -21.07 -6.31 14.49
C GLU A 298 -21.54 -4.99 13.90
N LYS A 299 -20.81 -3.92 14.21
CA LYS A 299 -21.10 -2.57 13.72
C LYS A 299 -20.78 -2.35 12.25
N TYR A 300 -19.66 -2.92 11.74
CA TYR A 300 -19.13 -2.52 10.43
C TYR A 300 -19.23 -3.61 9.35
N PHE A 301 -19.23 -4.88 9.69
CA PHE A 301 -19.16 -5.98 8.72
C PHE A 301 -20.26 -5.94 7.65
N ASN A 302 -21.46 -5.53 8.03
CA ASN A 302 -22.61 -5.46 7.12
C ASN A 302 -22.76 -4.10 6.39
N ARG A 303 -21.84 -3.14 6.64
CA ARG A 303 -21.84 -1.90 5.87
C ARG A 303 -21.42 -2.19 4.42
N PRO A 304 -21.93 -1.39 3.44
CA PRO A 304 -21.45 -1.50 2.06
C PRO A 304 -19.93 -1.35 1.96
N GLY A 305 -19.32 -2.11 1.06
CA GLY A 305 -17.87 -2.13 0.86
C GLY A 305 -17.19 -3.33 1.54
N ARG A 306 -15.86 -3.34 1.49
CA ARG A 306 -15.02 -4.37 2.11
C ARG A 306 -14.85 -4.08 3.61
N TYR A 307 -14.77 -5.12 4.42
CA TYR A 307 -14.41 -5.01 5.83
C TYR A 307 -13.10 -5.77 6.07
N GLY A 308 -12.06 -5.07 6.49
CA GLY A 308 -10.73 -5.63 6.73
C GLY A 308 -9.67 -4.53 6.77
N ALA A 309 -8.52 -4.86 7.33
CA ALA A 309 -7.36 -3.98 7.37
C ALA A 309 -6.81 -3.76 5.95
N HIS A 310 -6.14 -2.63 5.73
CA HIS A 310 -5.50 -2.32 4.44
C HIS A 310 -4.15 -1.63 4.65
N ASN A 311 -4.02 -0.36 4.37
CA ASN A 311 -2.78 0.38 4.54
C ASN A 311 -2.58 0.87 5.96
N ILE A 312 -1.32 0.94 6.36
CA ILE A 312 -0.89 1.68 7.55
C ILE A 312 -0.18 2.97 7.13
N LEU A 313 -0.10 3.92 8.01
CA LEU A 313 0.71 5.11 7.80
C LEU A 313 2.20 4.74 7.89
N GLU A 314 2.92 4.90 6.77
CA GLU A 314 4.28 4.40 6.59
C GLU A 314 5.38 5.40 7.00
N HIS A 315 5.04 6.68 7.08
CA HIS A 315 6.01 7.77 7.20
C HIS A 315 6.03 8.50 8.55
N LEU A 316 5.45 7.90 9.60
CA LEU A 316 5.58 8.46 10.93
C LEU A 316 7.03 8.36 11.42
N PRO A 317 7.57 9.44 12.04
CA PRO A 317 8.83 9.36 12.72
C PRO A 317 8.83 8.26 13.80
N ALA A 318 9.97 7.59 13.96
CA ALA A 318 10.13 6.56 14.99
C ALA A 318 10.05 7.12 16.41
N ASP A 319 10.29 8.40 16.58
CA ASP A 319 10.20 9.19 17.79
C ASP A 319 9.08 10.25 17.68
N GLY A 320 8.61 10.75 18.80
CA GLY A 320 7.55 11.74 18.85
C GLY A 320 6.24 11.23 19.47
N PRO A 321 5.18 12.05 19.46
CA PRO A 321 3.95 11.75 20.20
C PRO A 321 3.18 10.55 19.66
N TRP A 322 3.44 10.15 18.42
CA TRP A 322 2.73 9.07 17.73
C TRP A 322 3.51 7.75 17.63
N LYS A 323 4.70 7.66 18.24
CA LYS A 323 5.61 6.49 18.17
C LYS A 323 4.95 5.15 18.57
N ASP A 324 3.93 5.22 19.42
CA ASP A 324 3.19 4.06 19.91
C ASP A 324 1.79 3.94 19.29
N ILE A 325 1.49 4.76 18.27
CA ILE A 325 0.18 4.75 17.58
C ILE A 325 0.36 4.23 16.16
N VAL A 326 -0.36 3.18 15.83
CA VAL A 326 -0.51 2.71 14.45
C VAL A 326 -1.77 3.35 13.88
N PHE A 327 -1.62 4.14 12.84
CA PHE A 327 -2.74 4.60 12.04
C PHE A 327 -2.92 3.64 10.87
N LEU A 328 -4.12 3.13 10.70
CA LEU A 328 -4.44 2.21 9.62
C LEU A 328 -5.82 2.48 9.03
N THR A 329 -5.97 2.14 7.76
CA THR A 329 -7.28 2.12 7.11
C THR A 329 -7.91 0.74 7.24
N TYR A 330 -9.22 0.71 7.46
CA TYR A 330 -9.99 -0.51 7.61
C TYR A 330 -11.22 -0.47 6.70
N PHE A 331 -11.01 -0.19 5.42
CA PHE A 331 -12.03 -0.03 4.36
C PHE A 331 -13.32 0.67 4.84
N ASN A 332 -14.45 -0.06 4.90
CA ASN A 332 -15.75 0.50 5.30
C ASN A 332 -15.85 0.86 6.79
N ALA A 333 -14.90 0.41 7.59
CA ALA A 333 -14.77 0.82 8.98
C ALA A 333 -13.85 2.05 9.16
N GLY A 334 -13.34 2.65 8.08
CA GLY A 334 -12.67 3.95 8.11
C GLY A 334 -11.21 3.93 8.56
N LEU A 335 -10.75 5.08 9.04
CA LEU A 335 -9.42 5.27 9.64
C LEU A 335 -9.45 4.88 11.12
N ARG A 336 -8.42 4.18 11.57
CA ARG A 336 -8.24 3.74 12.96
C ARG A 336 -6.90 4.21 13.51
N ALA A 337 -6.89 4.64 14.78
CA ALA A 337 -5.69 4.88 15.56
C ALA A 337 -5.62 3.84 16.68
N VAL A 338 -4.57 3.02 16.67
CA VAL A 338 -4.39 1.90 17.58
C VAL A 338 -3.13 2.11 18.40
N ASN A 339 -3.28 2.21 19.72
CA ASN A 339 -2.15 2.27 20.65
C ASN A 339 -1.56 0.87 20.80
N VAL A 340 -0.28 0.74 20.53
CA VAL A 340 0.53 -0.48 20.64
C VAL A 340 1.72 -0.30 21.59
N SER A 341 1.61 0.61 22.56
CA SER A 341 2.62 0.76 23.64
C SER A 341 2.81 -0.56 24.39
N ASP A 342 1.71 -1.27 24.65
CA ASP A 342 1.73 -2.69 24.98
C ASP A 342 1.39 -3.50 23.70
N PRO A 343 2.39 -4.17 23.09
CA PRO A 343 2.17 -4.88 21.84
C PRO A 343 1.31 -6.14 21.98
N PHE A 344 1.12 -6.64 23.21
CA PHE A 344 0.24 -7.78 23.51
C PHE A 344 -1.23 -7.39 23.62
N HIS A 345 -1.51 -6.09 23.85
CA HIS A 345 -2.87 -5.57 24.04
C HIS A 345 -3.10 -4.30 23.19
N PRO A 346 -3.10 -4.41 21.85
CA PRO A 346 -3.38 -3.27 20.98
C PRO A 346 -4.78 -2.71 21.29
N LYS A 347 -4.87 -1.38 21.46
CA LYS A 347 -6.10 -0.72 21.88
C LYS A 347 -6.47 0.44 20.98
N GLU A 348 -7.69 0.43 20.46
CA GLU A 348 -8.21 1.57 19.70
C GLU A 348 -8.30 2.82 20.58
N VAL A 349 -7.68 3.89 20.15
CA VAL A 349 -7.71 5.19 20.82
C VAL A 349 -8.41 6.27 19.99
N GLY A 350 -8.68 6.02 18.71
CA GLY A 350 -9.40 6.95 17.86
C GLY A 350 -9.87 6.31 16.55
N CYS A 351 -10.87 6.91 15.94
CA CYS A 351 -11.36 6.53 14.63
C CYS A 351 -11.98 7.71 13.88
N TYR A 352 -11.99 7.60 12.54
CA TYR A 352 -12.79 8.44 11.66
C TYR A 352 -13.42 7.57 10.56
N VAL A 353 -14.76 7.56 10.52
CA VAL A 353 -15.52 6.81 9.53
C VAL A 353 -16.41 7.81 8.78
N PRO A 354 -16.17 8.04 7.48
CA PRO A 354 -16.97 8.98 6.71
C PRO A 354 -18.45 8.59 6.69
N ALA A 355 -19.33 9.60 6.57
CA ALA A 355 -20.75 9.36 6.36
C ALA A 355 -20.98 8.60 5.05
N LEU A 356 -21.99 7.76 5.01
CA LEU A 356 -22.48 7.09 3.80
C LEU A 356 -23.82 7.72 3.43
N ASP A 357 -23.86 8.43 2.31
CA ASP A 357 -25.09 8.97 1.72
C ASP A 357 -25.64 7.95 0.71
N GLY A 358 -26.94 7.75 0.71
CA GLY A 358 -27.63 6.65 0.01
C GLY A 358 -27.38 6.52 -1.49
N ASP A 359 -26.89 7.55 -2.16
CA ASP A 359 -26.59 7.55 -3.59
C ASP A 359 -25.15 7.06 -3.92
N ARG A 360 -24.32 6.78 -2.91
CA ARG A 360 -22.96 6.28 -3.10
C ARG A 360 -22.90 4.79 -2.86
N PRO A 361 -22.25 4.01 -3.73
CA PRO A 361 -22.22 2.53 -3.63
C PRO A 361 -21.51 2.04 -2.37
N ALA A 362 -20.48 2.73 -1.91
CA ALA A 362 -19.75 2.44 -0.67
C ALA A 362 -18.74 3.56 -0.38
N VAL A 363 -18.41 3.74 0.89
CA VAL A 363 -17.24 4.54 1.31
C VAL A 363 -16.21 3.58 1.88
N GLN A 364 -14.99 3.64 1.35
CA GLN A 364 -13.86 2.82 1.79
C GLN A 364 -12.64 3.70 2.01
N SER A 365 -12.04 3.61 3.20
CA SER A 365 -10.76 4.25 3.48
C SER A 365 -9.63 3.34 2.98
N ASN A 366 -8.87 3.79 2.00
CA ASN A 366 -7.84 2.98 1.35
C ASN A 366 -6.43 3.30 1.83
N ASP A 367 -6.12 4.57 2.05
CA ASP A 367 -4.76 4.99 2.41
C ASP A 367 -4.74 6.20 3.34
N ILE A 368 -3.57 6.50 3.89
CA ILE A 368 -3.31 7.61 4.81
C ILE A 368 -1.97 8.24 4.43
N GLY A 369 -1.95 9.54 4.27
CA GLY A 369 -0.74 10.34 4.15
C GLY A 369 -0.67 11.38 5.28
N THR A 370 0.51 11.90 5.53
CA THR A 370 0.73 13.04 6.44
C THR A 370 1.38 14.20 5.72
N ASP A 371 0.98 15.41 6.08
CA ASP A 371 1.71 16.60 5.68
C ASP A 371 2.91 16.88 6.61
N GLU A 372 3.67 17.94 6.29
CA GLU A 372 4.83 18.39 7.07
C GLU A 372 4.50 18.85 8.51
N HIS A 373 3.22 19.01 8.83
CA HIS A 373 2.73 19.36 10.17
C HIS A 373 2.18 18.13 10.92
N GLY A 374 2.26 16.93 10.35
CA GLY A 374 1.75 15.70 10.93
C GLY A 374 0.23 15.58 10.91
N ARG A 375 -0.48 16.36 10.06
CA ARG A 375 -1.93 16.20 9.84
C ARG A 375 -2.16 15.04 8.88
N LEU A 376 -3.15 14.21 9.20
CA LEU A 376 -3.56 13.04 8.43
C LEU A 376 -4.60 13.43 7.37
#